data_793f858068985c8b0bb71d43fd6e4714
#
_entry.id   793f858068985c8b0bb71d43fd6e4714
#
_cell.length_a   1.000
_cell.length_b   1.000
_cell.length_c   1.000
_cell.angle_alpha   90.00
_cell.angle_beta   90.00
_cell.angle_gamma   90.00
#
_symmetry.space_group_name_H-M   'P 1'
#
loop_
_entity.id
_entity.type
_entity.pdbx_description
1 polymer ?
#
loop_
_entity_poly.entity_id
_entity_poly.type
_entity_poly.pdbx_seq_one_letter_code
_entity_poly.pdbx_strand_id
1 'polypeptide(L)'
;MSLITLALLAVGCASFGTRLEPPEVTLVGLRPVPGGSLEQRFVLELRVVNPNEVPISAEGLDIVLELNGRRLARALSGETFEIPRLGDRVVEVTASTNLLDLFRQALTLPRSTGLDYQLRGRLLLADSLGWLRFTREGSLLPDGAGSVSH
;
A
#
# COMPACT_ATOMS: atom_id res chain seq x y z
N MET A 1 2.27 -59.76 36.19
CA MET A 1 2.45 -58.30 36.43
C MET A 1 2.67 -57.68 35.08
N SER A 2 1.57 -57.15 34.50
CA SER A 2 1.59 -56.51 33.18
C SER A 2 1.63 -55.00 33.37
N LEU A 3 2.72 -54.36 32.94
CA LEU A 3 2.82 -52.93 32.83
C LEU A 3 2.23 -52.47 31.50
N ILE A 4 1.04 -51.88 31.57
CA ILE A 4 0.41 -51.22 30.42
C ILE A 4 0.97 -49.81 30.35
N THR A 5 1.88 -49.58 29.38
CA THR A 5 2.39 -48.26 29.06
C THR A 5 1.37 -47.52 28.21
N LEU A 6 0.66 -46.57 28.83
CA LEU A 6 -0.29 -45.69 28.16
C LEU A 6 0.50 -44.57 27.44
N ALA A 7 0.68 -44.73 26.14
CA ALA A 7 1.24 -43.67 25.30
C ALA A 7 0.20 -42.57 25.06
N LEU A 8 0.35 -41.42 25.72
CA LEU A 8 -0.40 -40.22 25.44
C LEU A 8 0.10 -39.63 24.08
N LEU A 9 -0.69 -39.85 23.04
CA LEU A 9 -0.55 -39.10 21.79
C LEU A 9 -1.07 -37.69 22.02
N ALA A 10 -0.14 -36.75 22.28
CA ALA A 10 -0.44 -35.34 22.24
C ALA A 10 -0.60 -34.92 20.75
N VAL A 11 -1.85 -34.88 20.30
CA VAL A 11 -2.22 -34.27 19.04
C VAL A 11 -2.05 -32.76 19.23
N GLY A 12 -0.89 -32.26 18.85
CA GLY A 12 -0.63 -30.83 18.76
C GLY A 12 -1.51 -30.26 17.65
N CYS A 13 -2.58 -29.56 18.00
CA CYS A 13 -3.27 -28.68 17.09
C CYS A 13 -2.29 -27.58 16.68
N ALA A 14 -1.57 -27.79 15.61
CA ALA A 14 -0.88 -26.72 14.91
C ALA A 14 -1.97 -25.83 14.33
N SER A 15 -2.30 -24.75 15.05
CA SER A 15 -3.07 -23.66 14.50
C SER A 15 -2.26 -23.04 13.38
N PHE A 16 -2.40 -23.53 12.16
CA PHE A 16 -1.97 -22.86 10.96
C PHE A 16 -2.89 -21.65 10.78
N GLY A 17 -2.63 -20.59 11.56
CA GLY A 17 -3.18 -19.28 11.25
C GLY A 17 -2.69 -18.94 9.85
N THR A 18 -3.60 -18.82 8.90
CA THR A 18 -3.29 -18.45 7.52
C THR A 18 -2.69 -17.06 7.57
N ARG A 19 -1.36 -16.99 7.52
CA ARG A 19 -0.65 -15.73 7.50
C ARG A 19 -0.84 -15.14 6.11
N LEU A 20 -1.63 -14.07 6.02
CA LEU A 20 -1.83 -13.38 4.76
C LEU A 20 -0.51 -12.79 4.27
N GLU A 21 -0.21 -13.00 3.01
CA GLU A 21 0.89 -12.31 2.34
C GLU A 21 0.49 -10.84 2.09
N PRO A 22 1.45 -9.90 2.24
CA PRO A 22 1.21 -8.51 1.96
C PRO A 22 0.72 -8.31 0.52
N PRO A 23 -0.25 -7.38 0.29
CA PRO A 23 -0.69 -7.06 -1.05
C PRO A 23 0.41 -6.31 -1.81
N GLU A 24 0.42 -6.47 -3.12
CA GLU A 24 1.21 -5.62 -4.00
C GLU A 24 0.40 -4.37 -4.35
N VAL A 25 0.99 -3.19 -4.10
CA VAL A 25 0.31 -1.91 -4.36
C VAL A 25 1.12 -1.10 -5.35
N THR A 26 0.46 -0.65 -6.42
CA THR A 26 1.07 0.17 -7.47
C THR A 26 0.27 1.45 -7.67
N LEU A 27 0.96 2.58 -7.75
CA LEU A 27 0.36 3.85 -8.12
C LEU A 27 0.10 3.83 -9.64
N VAL A 28 -1.17 3.86 -10.03
CA VAL A 28 -1.60 3.81 -11.44
C VAL A 28 -2.18 5.13 -11.93
N GLY A 29 -2.52 6.04 -11.03
CA GLY A 29 -3.01 7.36 -11.37
C GLY A 29 -2.76 8.37 -10.26
N LEU A 30 -2.57 9.62 -10.66
CA LEU A 30 -2.43 10.78 -9.78
C LEU A 30 -3.13 11.97 -10.45
N ARG A 31 -4.16 12.50 -9.82
CA ARG A 31 -4.85 13.68 -10.34
C ARG A 31 -5.04 14.75 -9.26
N PRO A 32 -4.71 16.00 -9.59
CA PRO A 32 -5.00 17.09 -8.68
C PRO A 32 -6.50 17.31 -8.57
N VAL A 33 -6.95 17.71 -7.38
CA VAL A 33 -8.33 18.14 -7.14
C VAL A 33 -8.32 19.51 -6.45
N PRO A 34 -9.38 20.31 -6.58
CA PRO A 34 -9.46 21.58 -5.90
C PRO A 34 -9.19 21.45 -4.40
N GLY A 35 -8.32 22.29 -3.88
CA GLY A 35 -7.92 22.36 -2.47
C GLY A 35 -8.09 23.77 -1.91
N GLY A 36 -7.74 23.97 -0.65
CA GLY A 36 -7.66 25.29 -0.05
C GLY A 36 -6.41 26.08 -0.50
N SER A 37 -6.31 27.34 -0.08
CA SER A 37 -5.26 28.27 -0.53
C SER A 37 -3.81 27.82 -0.22
N LEU A 38 -3.61 26.97 0.79
CA LEU A 38 -2.28 26.48 1.21
C LEU A 38 -2.15 24.97 1.14
N GLU A 39 -3.22 24.26 0.79
CA GLU A 39 -3.27 22.80 0.73
C GLU A 39 -3.58 22.36 -0.70
N GLN A 40 -2.74 21.52 -1.26
CA GLN A 40 -3.05 20.84 -2.51
C GLN A 40 -3.53 19.43 -2.20
N ARG A 41 -4.63 19.03 -2.82
CA ARG A 41 -5.17 17.69 -2.73
C ARG A 41 -4.96 16.95 -4.03
N PHE A 42 -4.75 15.66 -3.89
CA PHE A 42 -4.59 14.72 -5.01
C PHE A 42 -5.46 13.49 -4.75
N VAL A 43 -6.03 12.97 -5.80
CA VAL A 43 -6.56 11.61 -5.79
C VAL A 43 -5.47 10.68 -6.30
N LEU A 44 -5.09 9.73 -5.48
CA LEU A 44 -4.19 8.63 -5.81
C LEU A 44 -5.04 7.44 -6.24
N GLU A 45 -4.81 6.92 -7.43
CA GLU A 45 -5.40 5.67 -7.90
C GLU A 45 -4.39 4.56 -7.68
N LEU A 46 -4.74 3.62 -6.82
CA LEU A 46 -3.87 2.53 -6.39
C LEU A 46 -4.43 1.22 -6.85
N ARG A 47 -3.67 0.49 -7.64
CA ARG A 47 -3.96 -0.90 -7.96
C ARG A 47 -3.42 -1.76 -6.84
N VAL A 48 -4.28 -2.50 -6.17
CA VAL A 48 -3.96 -3.41 -5.07
C VAL A 48 -4.19 -4.83 -5.54
N VAL A 49 -3.13 -5.62 -5.60
CA VAL A 49 -3.16 -7.03 -6.01
C VAL A 49 -3.08 -7.91 -4.77
N ASN A 50 -3.99 -8.86 -4.66
CA ASN A 50 -4.02 -9.82 -3.58
C ASN A 50 -3.35 -11.14 -4.01
N PRO A 51 -2.17 -11.48 -3.46
CA PRO A 51 -1.49 -12.74 -3.78
C PRO A 51 -2.09 -13.96 -3.06
N ASN A 52 -3.06 -13.74 -2.17
CA ASN A 52 -3.60 -14.80 -1.34
C ASN A 52 -4.76 -15.55 -2.02
N GLU A 53 -4.91 -16.81 -1.69
CA GLU A 53 -6.03 -17.66 -2.14
C GLU A 53 -7.36 -17.37 -1.43
N VAL A 54 -7.36 -16.38 -0.53
CA VAL A 54 -8.55 -15.88 0.16
C VAL A 54 -8.74 -14.40 -0.13
N PRO A 55 -9.97 -13.88 -0.15
CA PRO A 55 -10.18 -12.45 -0.32
C PRO A 55 -9.60 -11.65 0.85
N ILE A 56 -9.18 -10.42 0.60
CA ILE A 56 -8.77 -9.47 1.63
C ILE A 56 -9.89 -8.44 1.79
N SER A 57 -10.55 -8.44 2.95
CA SER A 57 -11.51 -7.40 3.32
C SER A 57 -10.81 -6.34 4.16
N ALA A 58 -10.79 -5.11 3.68
CA ALA A 58 -10.15 -3.97 4.34
C ALA A 58 -11.20 -2.95 4.79
N GLU A 59 -11.03 -2.41 6.00
CA GLU A 59 -11.86 -1.35 6.59
C GLU A 59 -11.16 0.01 6.60
N GLY A 60 -9.94 0.06 6.08
CA GLY A 60 -9.19 1.30 6.00
C GLY A 60 -7.83 1.14 5.35
N LEU A 61 -7.30 2.28 4.96
CA LEU A 61 -6.03 2.39 4.27
C LEU A 61 -5.28 3.63 4.76
N ASP A 62 -4.04 3.45 5.18
CA ASP A 62 -3.11 4.52 5.56
C ASP A 62 -1.89 4.45 4.65
N ILE A 63 -1.61 5.55 3.93
CA ILE A 63 -0.55 5.61 2.92
C ILE A 63 0.30 6.84 3.13
N VAL A 64 1.60 6.67 2.95
CA VAL A 64 2.58 7.73 2.84
C VAL A 64 3.29 7.61 1.51
N LEU A 65 3.26 8.68 0.73
CA LEU A 65 4.02 8.84 -0.51
C LEU A 65 5.25 9.70 -0.23
N GLU A 66 6.40 9.18 -0.56
CA GLU A 66 7.68 9.89 -0.51
C GLU A 66 8.24 10.06 -1.92
N LEU A 67 8.87 11.20 -2.18
CA LEU A 67 9.65 11.46 -3.39
C LEU A 67 11.09 11.79 -2.97
N ASN A 68 12.06 11.12 -3.60
CA ASN A 68 13.48 11.29 -3.31
C ASN A 68 13.78 11.28 -1.79
N GLY A 69 13.16 10.36 -1.04
CA GLY A 69 13.34 10.21 0.40
C GLY A 69 12.63 11.24 1.27
N ARG A 70 11.82 12.12 0.69
CA ARG A 70 11.05 13.13 1.43
C ARG A 70 9.55 12.86 1.33
N ARG A 71 8.85 12.96 2.46
CA ARG A 71 7.40 12.82 2.46
C ARG A 71 6.76 13.91 1.61
N LEU A 72 6.01 13.49 0.61
CA LEU A 72 5.22 14.37 -0.25
C LEU A 72 3.78 14.48 0.24
N ALA A 73 3.15 13.34 0.50
CA ALA A 73 1.73 13.30 0.82
C ALA A 73 1.40 12.16 1.79
N ARG A 74 0.29 12.30 2.49
CA ARG A 74 -0.31 11.23 3.28
C ARG A 74 -1.80 11.16 2.96
N ALA A 75 -2.29 9.94 2.85
CA ALA A 75 -3.71 9.65 2.67
C ALA A 75 -4.18 8.70 3.75
N LEU A 76 -5.39 8.94 4.22
CA LEU A 76 -6.13 8.08 5.14
C LEU A 76 -7.52 7.87 4.54
N SER A 77 -7.94 6.63 4.41
CA SER A 77 -9.29 6.26 4.03
C SER A 77 -9.85 5.28 5.04
N GLY A 78 -11.09 5.51 5.45
CA GLY A 78 -11.89 4.58 6.25
C GLY A 78 -12.95 3.87 5.42
N GLU A 79 -12.82 3.87 4.10
CA GLU A 79 -13.72 3.15 3.23
C GLU A 79 -13.45 1.65 3.28
N THR A 80 -14.52 0.88 3.39
CA THR A 80 -14.47 -0.58 3.34
C THR A 80 -14.42 -1.05 1.89
N PHE A 81 -13.50 -1.94 1.59
CA PHE A 81 -13.38 -2.56 0.27
C PHE A 81 -12.85 -3.99 0.37
N GLU A 82 -13.15 -4.79 -0.64
CA GLU A 82 -12.68 -6.16 -0.76
C GLU A 82 -11.80 -6.31 -1.99
N ILE A 83 -10.70 -7.04 -1.83
CA ILE A 83 -9.81 -7.42 -2.93
C ILE A 83 -10.01 -8.92 -3.15
N PRO A 84 -10.49 -9.35 -4.34
CA PRO A 84 -10.74 -10.76 -4.60
C PRO A 84 -9.50 -11.63 -4.40
N ARG A 85 -9.73 -12.91 -4.07
CA ARG A 85 -8.65 -13.91 -4.04
C ARG A 85 -7.90 -13.92 -5.36
N LEU A 86 -6.58 -13.92 -5.33
CA LEU A 86 -5.71 -13.95 -6.53
C LEU A 86 -6.10 -12.91 -7.59
N GLY A 87 -6.72 -11.82 -7.15
CA GLY A 87 -7.23 -10.74 -8.01
C GLY A 87 -6.70 -9.39 -7.61
N ASP A 88 -7.24 -8.37 -8.25
CA ASP A 88 -6.86 -6.98 -7.97
C ASP A 88 -8.08 -6.06 -7.89
N ARG A 89 -7.84 -4.88 -7.32
CA ARG A 89 -8.80 -3.79 -7.26
C ARG A 89 -8.09 -2.46 -7.35
N VAL A 90 -8.69 -1.52 -8.06
CA VAL A 90 -8.27 -0.11 -8.03
C VAL A 90 -9.03 0.59 -6.91
N VAL A 91 -8.29 1.24 -6.01
CA VAL A 91 -8.80 2.01 -4.88
C VAL A 91 -8.36 3.45 -5.04
N GLU A 92 -9.30 4.39 -4.92
CA GLU A 92 -9.01 5.81 -4.93
C GLU A 92 -8.87 6.32 -3.50
N VAL A 93 -7.81 7.09 -3.22
CA VAL A 93 -7.62 7.74 -1.92
C VAL A 93 -7.24 9.19 -2.10
N THR A 94 -7.81 10.07 -1.28
CA THR A 94 -7.45 11.48 -1.30
C THR A 94 -6.26 11.72 -0.37
N ALA A 95 -5.19 12.22 -0.96
CA ALA A 95 -4.00 12.64 -0.24
C ALA A 95 -3.91 14.17 -0.22
N SER A 96 -3.40 14.73 0.86
CA SER A 96 -3.11 16.14 0.97
C SER A 96 -1.63 16.41 1.17
N THR A 97 -1.16 17.52 0.62
CA THR A 97 0.20 18.01 0.82
C THR A 97 0.18 19.52 1.01
N ASN A 98 1.16 20.02 1.75
CA ASN A 98 1.36 21.45 1.88
C ASN A 98 2.05 21.98 0.62
N LEU A 99 1.49 23.01 0.01
CA LEU A 99 2.06 23.65 -1.20
C LEU A 99 3.48 24.17 -0.98
N LEU A 100 3.79 24.64 0.22
CA LEU A 100 5.14 25.12 0.55
C LEU A 100 6.16 23.97 0.53
N ASP A 101 5.76 22.80 1.02
CA ASP A 101 6.64 21.63 1.02
C ASP A 101 6.83 21.10 -0.41
N LEU A 102 5.77 21.09 -1.21
CA LEU A 102 5.83 20.74 -2.63
C LEU A 102 6.77 21.70 -3.39
N PHE A 103 6.64 23.01 -3.16
CA PHE A 103 7.48 24.03 -3.81
C PHE A 103 8.94 23.92 -3.38
N ARG A 104 9.22 23.74 -2.09
CA ARG A 104 10.58 23.51 -1.60
C ARG A 104 11.21 22.27 -2.21
N GLN A 105 10.45 21.19 -2.35
CA GLN A 105 10.94 19.98 -3.00
C GLN A 105 11.26 20.22 -4.46
N ALA A 106 10.38 20.90 -5.20
CA ALA A 106 10.61 21.23 -6.61
C ALA A 106 11.88 22.07 -6.84
N LEU A 107 12.21 22.99 -5.92
CA LEU A 107 13.41 23.82 -6.00
C LEU A 107 14.71 23.05 -5.70
N THR A 108 14.63 21.97 -4.94
CA THR A 108 15.79 21.17 -4.52
C THR A 108 16.06 19.96 -5.42
N LEU A 109 15.18 19.67 -6.38
CA LEU A 109 15.36 18.55 -7.30
C LEU A 109 16.35 18.92 -8.39
N PRO A 110 17.43 18.15 -8.59
CA PRO A 110 18.28 18.31 -9.76
C PRO A 110 17.46 18.02 -11.02
N ARG A 111 17.53 18.89 -12.00
CA ARG A 111 16.76 18.77 -13.26
C ARG A 111 17.10 17.54 -14.11
N SER A 112 18.13 16.80 -13.75
CA SER A 112 18.65 15.64 -14.49
C SER A 112 18.43 14.30 -13.77
N THR A 113 17.85 14.30 -12.59
CA THR A 113 17.68 13.06 -11.79
C THR A 113 16.24 12.60 -11.89
N GLY A 114 16.02 11.32 -12.17
CA GLY A 114 14.69 10.73 -12.11
C GLY A 114 14.05 10.95 -10.74
N LEU A 115 12.72 10.95 -10.71
CA LEU A 115 11.96 11.05 -9.48
C LEU A 115 11.77 9.65 -8.91
N ASP A 116 12.52 9.31 -7.89
CA ASP A 116 12.30 8.07 -7.17
C ASP A 116 11.17 8.24 -6.17
N TYR A 117 10.19 7.36 -6.23
CA TYR A 117 9.09 7.35 -5.28
C TYR A 117 9.13 6.12 -4.40
N GLN A 118 8.70 6.28 -3.16
CA GLN A 118 8.40 5.20 -2.25
C GLN A 118 6.98 5.37 -1.73
N LEU A 119 6.18 4.34 -1.91
CA LEU A 119 4.83 4.24 -1.39
C LEU A 119 4.87 3.25 -0.23
N ARG A 120 4.58 3.72 0.96
CA ARG A 120 4.44 2.88 2.16
C ARG A 120 3.02 2.98 2.68
N GLY A 121 2.48 1.84 3.06
CA GLY A 121 1.12 1.84 3.60
C GLY A 121 0.79 0.60 4.39
N ARG A 122 -0.43 0.62 4.89
CA ARG A 122 -1.03 -0.48 5.63
C ARG A 122 -2.54 -0.51 5.38
N LEU A 123 -3.05 -1.70 5.20
CA LEU A 123 -4.48 -2.00 5.17
C LEU A 123 -4.94 -2.42 6.56
N LEU A 124 -5.99 -1.80 7.06
CA LEU A 124 -6.71 -2.28 8.23
C LEU A 124 -7.63 -3.41 7.77
N LEU A 125 -7.40 -4.60 8.27
CA LEU A 125 -8.23 -5.76 7.94
C LEU A 125 -9.52 -5.73 8.73
N ALA A 126 -10.61 -6.16 8.09
CA ALA A 126 -11.87 -6.42 8.75
C ALA A 126 -11.70 -7.52 9.82
N ASP A 127 -12.68 -7.61 10.72
CA ASP A 127 -12.74 -8.65 11.76
C ASP A 127 -11.53 -8.68 12.72
N SER A 128 -10.93 -7.51 12.98
CA SER A 128 -9.82 -7.36 13.94
C SER A 128 -8.58 -8.20 13.63
N LEU A 129 -8.38 -8.58 12.35
CA LEU A 129 -7.21 -9.34 11.90
C LEU A 129 -5.92 -8.51 11.88
N GLY A 130 -6.00 -7.21 12.22
CA GLY A 130 -4.85 -6.32 12.33
C GLY A 130 -4.53 -5.58 11.03
N TRP A 131 -3.25 -5.35 10.79
CA TRP A 131 -2.76 -4.54 9.68
C TRP A 131 -1.88 -5.37 8.73
N LEU A 132 -2.15 -5.29 7.43
CA LEU A 132 -1.23 -5.72 6.38
C LEU A 132 -0.41 -4.53 5.90
N ARG A 133 0.90 -4.60 6.03
CA ARG A 133 1.83 -3.56 5.60
C ARG A 133 2.37 -3.87 4.21
N PHE A 134 2.55 -2.84 3.41
CA PHE A 134 3.18 -2.93 2.10
C PHE A 134 4.15 -1.77 1.87
N THR A 135 5.11 -2.01 1.01
CA THR A 135 6.05 -1.00 0.52
C THR A 135 6.27 -1.21 -0.96
N ARG A 136 6.24 -0.15 -1.73
CA ARG A 136 6.54 -0.14 -3.16
C ARG A 136 7.51 0.99 -3.47
N GLU A 137 8.51 0.67 -4.26
CA GLU A 137 9.47 1.64 -4.78
C GLU A 137 9.41 1.65 -6.30
N GLY A 138 9.67 2.80 -6.88
CA GLY A 138 9.71 2.96 -8.31
C GLY A 138 10.34 4.28 -8.70
N SER A 139 10.53 4.49 -9.99
CA SER A 139 11.05 5.73 -10.53
C SER A 139 10.06 6.30 -11.54
N LEU A 140 9.77 7.59 -11.40
CA LEU A 140 9.02 8.37 -12.37
C LEU A 140 10.05 9.02 -13.30
N LEU A 141 10.13 8.54 -14.52
CA LEU A 141 10.98 9.18 -15.53
C LEU A 141 10.30 10.47 -15.99
N PRO A 142 11.04 11.57 -16.17
CA PRO A 142 10.49 12.73 -16.85
C PRO A 142 10.05 12.32 -18.26
N ASP A 143 8.89 12.80 -18.69
CA ASP A 143 8.30 12.53 -20.01
C ASP A 143 9.33 12.73 -21.13
N GLY A 144 9.70 11.66 -21.80
CA GLY A 144 10.64 11.67 -22.90
C GLY A 144 11.23 10.32 -23.29
N ALA A 145 11.07 9.29 -22.45
CA ALA A 145 11.56 7.95 -22.74
C ALA A 145 10.41 6.94 -22.68
N GLY A 146 9.51 7.01 -23.65
CA GLY A 146 8.60 5.91 -23.93
C GLY A 146 9.40 4.71 -24.42
N SER A 147 9.69 3.77 -23.55
CA SER A 147 9.99 2.41 -23.94
C SER A 147 9.00 1.49 -23.25
N VAL A 148 7.95 1.18 -24.00
CA VAL A 148 7.12 0.02 -23.75
C VAL A 148 8.04 -1.19 -23.89
N SER A 149 8.33 -1.83 -22.77
CA SER A 149 8.97 -3.14 -22.81
C SER A 149 7.88 -4.18 -22.60
N HIS A 150 7.72 -5.02 -23.59
CA HIS A 150 6.79 -6.14 -23.64
C HIS A 150 7.08 -7.18 -22.55
#